data_5ff35be76b8120a7f19fca42972ba1c1
#
_entry.id   5ff35be76b8120a7f19fca42972ba1c1
#
_cell.length_a   1.000
_cell.length_b   1.000
_cell.length_c   1.000
_cell.angle_alpha   90.00
_cell.angle_beta   90.00
_cell.angle_gamma   90.00
#
_symmetry.space_group_name_H-M   'P 1'
#
loop_
_entity.id
_entity.type
_entity.pdbx_description
1 polymer ?
#
loop_
_entity_poly.entity_id
_entity_poly.type
_entity_poly.pdbx_seq_one_letter_code
_entity_poly.pdbx_strand_id
1 'polypeptide(L)'
;METQSRQRLETGIGPRPFDELDTVTVLMPMPFRGGRLDGRAHARNVDYLLGNCFLDEGRRRVIGIGGTSLIHHLDRETLLELVRSTGRQLGSEALFMAGVIPTPPSEARRFIQECLDLKRPPDYFLLMPIPGLFNPEGVEAELSALSEFFENRGAGRFVLYLRTGRLNAAYARLASRLANIAGIKVGTRPGDVQVLQAAVPPSKRVLWGVGDRVTAAARLGARGHTSGLTLICPRLCDAINNACRREEFEACAELEQVVAGLEEIRFMEDRIYNYSAVVAASQLGGFQDIDLGEGGPFNAPPPPPILQQIADCVERLKPYH
;
A
#
# COMPACT_ATOMS: atom_id res chain seq x y z
N MET A 1 -0.69 -21.87 -55.34
CA MET A 1 0.21 -21.51 -54.22
C MET A 1 -0.38 -20.27 -53.55
N GLU A 2 -1.33 -20.48 -52.67
CA GLU A 2 -1.95 -19.40 -51.89
C GLU A 2 -1.49 -19.51 -50.45
N THR A 3 -0.76 -18.52 -50.03
CA THR A 3 -0.18 -18.38 -48.68
C THR A 3 -1.28 -17.85 -47.76
N GLN A 4 -1.88 -18.71 -47.00
CA GLN A 4 -2.82 -18.31 -45.96
C GLN A 4 -2.07 -17.56 -44.86
N SER A 5 -2.18 -16.25 -44.89
CA SER A 5 -1.82 -15.34 -43.81
C SER A 5 -2.78 -15.58 -42.63
N ARG A 6 -2.28 -16.23 -41.56
CA ARG A 6 -3.00 -16.32 -40.30
C ARG A 6 -2.96 -14.93 -39.63
N GLN A 7 -4.02 -14.17 -39.81
CA GLN A 7 -4.29 -13.01 -38.95
C GLN A 7 -4.45 -13.50 -37.50
N ARG A 8 -3.45 -13.20 -36.68
CA ARG A 8 -3.64 -13.16 -35.24
C ARG A 8 -4.63 -12.02 -34.94
N LEU A 9 -5.78 -12.39 -34.45
CA LEU A 9 -6.70 -11.47 -33.78
C LEU A 9 -5.96 -10.96 -32.52
N GLU A 10 -5.26 -9.85 -32.67
CA GLU A 10 -4.85 -9.05 -31.51
C GLU A 10 -6.13 -8.53 -30.86
N THR A 11 -6.51 -9.15 -29.76
CA THR A 11 -7.51 -8.58 -28.85
C THR A 11 -6.85 -7.35 -28.24
N GLY A 12 -7.02 -6.22 -28.91
CA GLY A 12 -6.56 -4.92 -28.46
C GLY A 12 -7.33 -4.45 -27.22
N ILE A 13 -7.06 -5.07 -26.10
CA ILE A 13 -7.44 -4.52 -24.79
C ILE A 13 -6.33 -3.55 -24.45
N GLY A 14 -6.54 -2.25 -24.72
CA GLY A 14 -5.69 -1.19 -24.19
C GLY A 14 -5.56 -1.31 -22.68
N PRO A 15 -4.54 -0.68 -22.06
CA PRO A 15 -4.32 -0.77 -20.62
C PRO A 15 -5.64 -0.42 -19.90
N ARG A 16 -6.10 -1.35 -19.04
CA ARG A 16 -7.32 -1.14 -18.26
C ARG A 16 -7.11 0.06 -17.33
N PRO A 17 -8.12 0.89 -17.10
CA PRO A 17 -8.01 1.94 -16.10
C PRO A 17 -7.45 1.37 -14.78
N PHE A 18 -6.47 2.09 -14.20
CA PHE A 18 -5.81 1.70 -12.92
C PHE A 18 -4.97 0.42 -12.95
N ASP A 19 -4.55 -0.10 -14.12
CA ASP A 19 -3.61 -1.23 -14.21
C ASP A 19 -2.27 -0.95 -13.51
N GLU A 20 -1.90 0.29 -13.38
CA GLU A 20 -0.71 0.74 -12.67
C GLU A 20 -0.73 0.42 -11.16
N LEU A 21 -1.90 0.12 -10.58
CA LEU A 21 -2.04 -0.35 -9.20
C LEU A 21 -1.75 -1.86 -9.05
N ASP A 22 -1.64 -2.62 -10.16
CA ASP A 22 -1.20 -4.02 -10.13
C ASP A 22 0.33 -4.08 -9.96
N THR A 23 0.79 -3.64 -8.79
CA THR A 23 2.19 -3.48 -8.43
C THR A 23 2.38 -3.58 -6.91
N VAL A 24 3.61 -3.40 -6.44
CA VAL A 24 3.90 -3.25 -5.00
C VAL A 24 3.57 -1.83 -4.56
N THR A 25 2.63 -1.68 -3.63
CA THR A 25 2.42 -0.44 -2.90
C THR A 25 3.20 -0.47 -1.60
N VAL A 26 4.30 0.25 -1.55
CA VAL A 26 5.15 0.35 -0.37
C VAL A 26 4.53 1.32 0.62
N LEU A 27 4.00 0.83 1.74
CA LEU A 27 3.57 1.68 2.84
C LEU A 27 4.76 1.88 3.79
N MET A 28 5.50 2.94 3.54
CA MET A 28 6.76 3.22 4.23
C MET A 28 6.55 3.41 5.74
N PRO A 29 7.28 2.67 6.60
CA PRO A 29 7.45 3.07 7.98
C PRO A 29 8.20 4.42 8.04
N MET A 30 7.65 5.40 8.74
CA MET A 30 8.32 6.68 8.90
C MET A 30 9.37 6.60 9.99
N PRO A 31 10.57 7.16 9.76
CA PRO A 31 11.60 7.26 10.78
C PRO A 31 11.26 8.35 11.79
N PHE A 32 11.33 8.02 13.07
CA PHE A 32 11.23 8.99 14.15
C PHE A 32 12.50 8.96 15.00
N ARG A 33 12.90 10.15 15.48
CA ARG A 33 14.04 10.33 16.36
C ARG A 33 13.71 11.37 17.43
N GLY A 34 13.87 11.00 18.71
CA GLY A 34 13.45 11.86 19.81
C GLY A 34 11.95 12.24 19.74
N GLY A 35 11.09 11.33 19.28
CA GLY A 35 9.65 11.53 19.13
C GLY A 35 9.22 12.42 17.95
N ARG A 36 10.16 12.87 17.12
CA ARG A 36 9.88 13.71 15.92
C ARG A 36 10.20 12.95 14.63
N LEU A 37 9.45 13.25 13.59
CA LEU A 37 9.71 12.74 12.24
C LEU A 37 11.10 13.18 11.75
N ASP A 38 11.94 12.23 11.35
CA ASP A 38 13.25 12.49 10.72
C ASP A 38 13.11 12.57 9.20
N GLY A 39 12.93 13.79 8.69
CA GLY A 39 12.76 14.03 7.26
C GLY A 39 14.01 13.69 6.43
N ARG A 40 15.23 13.72 7.01
CA ARG A 40 16.45 13.33 6.28
C ARG A 40 16.54 11.83 6.12
N ALA A 41 16.26 11.08 7.18
CA ALA A 41 16.18 9.63 7.12
C ALA A 41 15.07 9.18 6.17
N HIS A 42 13.90 9.84 6.20
CA HIS A 42 12.82 9.57 5.25
C HIS A 42 13.27 9.79 3.80
N ALA A 43 13.91 10.91 3.49
CA ALA A 43 14.40 11.18 2.13
C ALA A 43 15.39 10.12 1.65
N ARG A 44 16.35 9.70 2.51
CA ARG A 44 17.27 8.60 2.19
C ARG A 44 16.55 7.29 1.89
N ASN A 45 15.52 6.95 2.65
CA ASN A 45 14.71 5.76 2.42
C ASN A 45 13.94 5.82 1.09
N VAL A 46 13.47 7.01 0.68
CA VAL A 46 12.85 7.21 -0.64
C VAL A 46 13.87 6.98 -1.76
N ASP A 47 15.08 7.57 -1.66
CA ASP A 47 16.14 7.36 -2.65
C ASP A 47 16.53 5.88 -2.76
N TYR A 48 16.64 5.18 -1.63
CA TYR A 48 16.89 3.75 -1.61
C TYR A 48 15.81 2.96 -2.38
N LEU A 49 14.54 3.27 -2.15
CA LEU A 49 13.42 2.58 -2.84
C LEU A 49 13.40 2.88 -4.34
N LEU A 50 13.76 4.09 -4.76
CA LEU A 50 13.86 4.44 -6.18
C LEU A 50 15.02 3.71 -6.85
N GLY A 51 16.18 3.62 -6.19
CA GLY A 51 17.36 2.92 -6.71
C GLY A 51 17.24 1.39 -6.72
N ASN A 52 16.30 0.81 -5.97
CA ASN A 52 16.16 -0.63 -5.76
C ASN A 52 14.77 -1.15 -6.18
N CYS A 53 14.36 -0.89 -7.42
CA CYS A 53 13.12 -1.40 -8.01
C CYS A 53 13.42 -2.57 -8.96
N PHE A 54 12.84 -3.74 -8.66
CA PHE A 54 13.05 -5.01 -9.39
C PHE A 54 11.75 -5.55 -10.00
N LEU A 55 10.78 -4.67 -10.22
CA LEU A 55 9.52 -5.02 -10.87
C LEU A 55 9.74 -5.25 -12.37
N ASP A 56 9.10 -6.30 -12.88
CA ASP A 56 9.16 -6.65 -14.31
C ASP A 56 8.46 -5.61 -15.21
N GLU A 57 8.76 -5.64 -16.49
CA GLU A 57 8.09 -4.87 -17.55
C GLU A 57 8.14 -3.34 -17.36
N GLY A 58 9.16 -2.83 -16.68
CA GLY A 58 9.31 -1.39 -16.42
C GLY A 58 8.19 -0.83 -15.52
N ARG A 59 7.54 -1.66 -14.72
CA ARG A 59 6.51 -1.19 -13.77
C ARG A 59 7.12 -0.34 -12.67
N ARG A 60 6.36 0.66 -12.28
CA ARG A 60 6.70 1.54 -11.16
C ARG A 60 6.03 1.06 -9.89
N ARG A 61 6.74 1.15 -8.77
CA ARG A 61 6.10 1.00 -7.46
C ARG A 61 5.16 2.15 -7.16
N VAL A 62 4.20 1.91 -6.29
CA VAL A 62 3.48 2.97 -5.58
C VAL A 62 4.20 3.20 -4.25
N ILE A 63 4.72 4.40 -4.04
CA ILE A 63 5.25 4.81 -2.73
C ILE A 63 4.11 5.46 -1.95
N GLY A 64 3.80 4.88 -0.80
CA GLY A 64 2.63 5.25 -0.02
C GLY A 64 2.98 5.78 1.38
N ILE A 65 2.36 6.89 1.74
CA ILE A 65 2.29 7.39 3.12
C ILE A 65 0.92 6.97 3.67
N GLY A 66 0.89 6.05 4.63
CA GLY A 66 -0.38 5.46 5.08
C GLY A 66 -0.32 4.96 6.52
N GLY A 67 -1.00 3.84 6.82
CA GLY A 67 -1.11 3.31 8.19
C GLY A 67 0.23 3.00 8.85
N THR A 68 1.09 2.25 8.18
CA THR A 68 2.44 1.93 8.66
C THR A 68 3.34 3.17 8.76
N SER A 69 2.97 4.26 8.11
CA SER A 69 3.64 5.56 8.23
C SER A 69 3.21 6.34 9.50
N LEU A 70 2.37 5.77 10.35
CA LEU A 70 1.87 6.38 11.58
C LEU A 70 1.18 7.74 11.36
N ILE A 71 0.48 7.94 10.25
CA ILE A 71 -0.16 9.22 9.91
C ILE A 71 -1.20 9.68 10.94
N HIS A 72 -1.76 8.74 11.72
CA HIS A 72 -2.69 9.06 12.82
C HIS A 72 -2.02 9.77 14.01
N HIS A 73 -0.68 9.80 14.04
CA HIS A 73 0.12 10.42 15.09
C HIS A 73 0.82 11.70 14.62
N LEU A 74 0.52 12.16 13.41
CA LEU A 74 1.04 13.41 12.85
C LEU A 74 -0.06 14.47 12.84
N ASP A 75 0.31 15.70 13.16
CA ASP A 75 -0.57 16.83 12.87
C ASP A 75 -0.67 17.07 11.36
N ARG A 76 -1.70 17.82 10.95
CA ARG A 76 -1.99 18.05 9.54
C ARG A 76 -0.86 18.76 8.80
N GLU A 77 -0.18 19.72 9.45
CA GLU A 77 0.90 20.49 8.84
C GLU A 77 2.12 19.59 8.57
N THR A 78 2.52 18.80 9.54
CA THR A 78 3.60 17.80 9.41
C THR A 78 3.27 16.78 8.32
N LEU A 79 2.04 16.28 8.27
CA LEU A 79 1.62 15.32 7.24
C LEU A 79 1.63 15.95 5.85
N LEU A 80 1.16 17.19 5.70
CA LEU A 80 1.16 17.91 4.42
C LEU A 80 2.58 18.18 3.92
N GLU A 81 3.50 18.56 4.81
CA GLU A 81 4.91 18.75 4.46
C GLU A 81 5.59 17.44 4.06
N LEU A 82 5.27 16.34 4.75
CA LEU A 82 5.73 15.00 4.39
C LEU A 82 5.25 14.61 2.99
N VAL A 83 3.97 14.83 2.67
CA VAL A 83 3.41 14.59 1.33
C VAL A 83 4.08 15.47 0.29
N ARG A 84 4.29 16.76 0.59
CA ARG A 84 4.94 17.71 -0.30
C ARG A 84 6.39 17.31 -0.63
N SER A 85 7.19 17.02 0.40
CA SER A 85 8.61 16.66 0.23
C SER A 85 8.77 15.33 -0.48
N THR A 86 7.98 14.32 -0.11
CA THR A 86 7.98 13.01 -0.78
C THR A 86 7.58 13.13 -2.24
N GLY A 87 6.48 13.83 -2.55
CA GLY A 87 6.05 14.02 -3.94
C GLY A 87 7.10 14.69 -4.81
N ARG A 88 7.77 15.74 -4.29
CA ARG A 88 8.88 16.40 -5.02
C ARG A 88 10.04 15.45 -5.32
N GLN A 89 10.41 14.62 -4.35
CA GLN A 89 11.51 13.68 -4.48
C GLN A 89 11.20 12.55 -5.47
N LEU A 90 9.98 12.02 -5.43
CA LEU A 90 9.54 10.95 -6.33
C LEU A 90 9.47 11.40 -7.79
N GLY A 91 9.14 12.65 -8.06
CA GLY A 91 8.95 13.13 -9.43
C GLY A 91 8.00 12.24 -10.24
N SER A 92 8.49 11.66 -11.32
CA SER A 92 7.76 10.70 -12.18
C SER A 92 8.29 9.26 -12.06
N GLU A 93 9.30 9.00 -11.24
CA GLU A 93 9.96 7.69 -11.15
C GLU A 93 9.09 6.64 -10.45
N ALA A 94 8.24 7.06 -9.53
CA ALA A 94 7.28 6.19 -8.86
C ALA A 94 5.88 6.82 -8.84
N LEU A 95 4.87 5.98 -8.67
CA LEU A 95 3.52 6.44 -8.34
C LEU A 95 3.48 6.84 -6.87
N PHE A 96 2.66 7.84 -6.55
CA PHE A 96 2.55 8.36 -5.20
C PHE A 96 1.15 8.20 -4.63
N MET A 97 1.04 7.65 -3.41
CA MET A 97 -0.23 7.48 -2.70
C MET A 97 -0.17 8.15 -1.33
N ALA A 98 -1.09 9.07 -1.05
CA ALA A 98 -1.21 9.69 0.26
C ALA A 98 -2.41 9.12 1.03
N GLY A 99 -2.17 8.70 2.27
CA GLY A 99 -3.22 8.28 3.20
C GLY A 99 -4.02 9.48 3.69
N VAL A 100 -5.33 9.32 3.73
CA VAL A 100 -6.28 10.33 4.22
C VAL A 100 -7.07 9.74 5.37
N ILE A 101 -7.03 10.37 6.53
CA ILE A 101 -7.91 10.05 7.65
C ILE A 101 -9.27 10.64 7.32
N PRO A 102 -10.33 9.83 7.12
CA PRO A 102 -11.60 10.33 6.58
C PRO A 102 -12.47 11.09 7.61
N THR A 103 -12.00 11.20 8.84
CA THR A 103 -12.73 11.82 9.95
C THR A 103 -11.94 12.94 10.61
N PRO A 104 -12.56 14.14 10.82
CA PRO A 104 -13.88 14.56 10.33
C PRO A 104 -13.87 14.76 8.80
N PRO A 105 -15.01 14.58 8.10
CA PRO A 105 -15.08 14.67 6.63
C PRO A 105 -14.61 16.03 6.07
N SER A 106 -14.85 17.11 6.80
CA SER A 106 -14.41 18.47 6.40
C SER A 106 -12.88 18.58 6.36
N GLU A 107 -12.18 18.00 7.34
CA GLU A 107 -10.71 18.00 7.39
C GLU A 107 -10.12 17.07 6.31
N ALA A 108 -10.74 15.92 6.07
CA ALA A 108 -10.34 15.04 4.98
C ALA A 108 -10.42 15.77 3.63
N ARG A 109 -11.54 16.46 3.36
CA ARG A 109 -11.73 17.25 2.14
C ARG A 109 -10.69 18.35 2.00
N ARG A 110 -10.43 19.09 3.08
CA ARG A 110 -9.43 20.15 3.11
C ARG A 110 -8.03 19.61 2.84
N PHE A 111 -7.63 18.53 3.49
CA PHE A 111 -6.32 17.92 3.30
C PHE A 111 -6.12 17.44 1.86
N ILE A 112 -7.11 16.75 1.27
CA ILE A 112 -7.06 16.32 -0.13
C ILE A 112 -6.89 17.53 -1.05
N GLN A 113 -7.66 18.62 -0.83
CA GLN A 113 -7.54 19.84 -1.64
C GLN A 113 -6.13 20.43 -1.56
N GLU A 114 -5.59 20.59 -0.36
CA GLU A 114 -4.21 21.07 -0.15
C GLU A 114 -3.17 20.18 -0.84
N CYS A 115 -3.37 18.85 -0.82
CA CYS A 115 -2.48 17.92 -1.54
C CYS A 115 -2.59 18.07 -3.07
N LEU A 116 -3.79 18.31 -3.61
CA LEU A 116 -4.01 18.52 -5.04
C LEU A 116 -3.37 19.82 -5.54
N ASP A 117 -3.26 20.84 -4.67
CA ASP A 117 -2.63 22.14 -4.99
C ASP A 117 -1.09 22.08 -4.96
N LEU A 118 -0.47 20.95 -4.59
CA LEU A 118 0.98 20.77 -4.60
C LEU A 118 1.53 20.71 -6.04
N LYS A 119 2.77 21.12 -6.23
CA LYS A 119 3.47 21.01 -7.54
C LYS A 119 3.56 19.56 -8.06
N ARG A 120 3.67 18.60 -7.16
CA ARG A 120 3.59 17.16 -7.45
C ARG A 120 2.56 16.56 -6.50
N PRO A 121 1.27 16.56 -6.88
CA PRO A 121 0.22 15.95 -6.08
C PRO A 121 0.34 14.42 -6.06
N PRO A 122 -0.26 13.75 -5.07
CA PRO A 122 -0.42 12.31 -5.10
C PRO A 122 -1.21 11.84 -6.34
N ASP A 123 -0.81 10.70 -6.90
CA ASP A 123 -1.58 10.04 -7.98
C ASP A 123 -2.85 9.40 -7.42
N TYR A 124 -2.78 8.97 -6.15
CA TYR A 124 -3.88 8.30 -5.44
C TYR A 124 -3.98 8.76 -3.99
N PHE A 125 -5.20 8.69 -3.46
CA PHE A 125 -5.49 8.88 -2.04
C PHE A 125 -6.01 7.56 -1.44
N LEU A 126 -5.33 7.06 -0.40
CA LEU A 126 -5.79 5.90 0.36
C LEU A 126 -6.71 6.38 1.49
N LEU A 127 -8.02 6.18 1.34
CA LEU A 127 -8.97 6.48 2.40
C LEU A 127 -8.83 5.47 3.52
N MET A 128 -8.28 5.92 4.63
CA MET A 128 -7.96 5.09 5.79
C MET A 128 -9.23 4.56 6.47
N PRO A 129 -9.14 3.46 7.22
CA PRO A 129 -10.29 2.95 7.97
C PRO A 129 -10.86 3.99 8.93
N ILE A 130 -12.17 4.01 9.05
CA ILE A 130 -12.88 4.89 9.99
C ILE A 130 -12.73 4.34 11.40
N PRO A 131 -12.21 5.12 12.36
CA PRO A 131 -12.14 4.72 13.75
C PRO A 131 -13.50 4.84 14.45
N GLY A 132 -13.65 4.15 15.58
CA GLY A 132 -14.79 4.30 16.48
C GLY A 132 -16.10 3.69 15.97
N LEU A 133 -17.21 4.32 16.30
CA LEU A 133 -18.55 3.85 15.96
C LEU A 133 -19.01 4.32 14.59
N PHE A 134 -19.46 3.40 13.77
CA PHE A 134 -20.03 3.67 12.45
C PHE A 134 -20.93 2.53 11.99
N ASN A 135 -21.82 2.81 11.04
CA ASN A 135 -22.58 1.81 10.29
C ASN A 135 -22.23 1.90 8.78
N PRO A 136 -22.48 0.83 8.00
CA PRO A 136 -22.17 0.79 6.59
C PRO A 136 -22.84 1.89 5.76
N GLU A 137 -24.08 2.23 6.08
CA GLU A 137 -24.88 3.24 5.38
C GLU A 137 -24.27 4.64 5.55
N GLY A 138 -23.89 4.99 6.78
CA GLY A 138 -23.23 6.26 7.07
C GLY A 138 -21.84 6.36 6.39
N VAL A 139 -21.07 5.27 6.41
CA VAL A 139 -19.78 5.22 5.71
C VAL A 139 -19.97 5.40 4.21
N GLU A 140 -20.95 4.72 3.61
CA GLU A 140 -21.24 4.85 2.19
C GLU A 140 -21.67 6.28 1.83
N ALA A 141 -22.55 6.88 2.61
CA ALA A 141 -23.01 8.26 2.37
C ALA A 141 -21.87 9.28 2.43
N GLU A 142 -21.04 9.25 3.48
CA GLU A 142 -19.96 10.22 3.66
C GLU A 142 -18.84 10.04 2.63
N LEU A 143 -18.43 8.80 2.33
CA LEU A 143 -17.40 8.54 1.32
C LEU A 143 -17.92 8.82 -0.08
N SER A 144 -19.24 8.65 -0.34
CA SER A 144 -19.87 9.08 -1.58
C SER A 144 -19.78 10.60 -1.74
N ALA A 145 -20.23 11.36 -0.75
CA ALA A 145 -20.19 12.82 -0.78
C ALA A 145 -18.77 13.36 -0.94
N LEU A 146 -17.78 12.73 -0.29
CA LEU A 146 -16.37 13.08 -0.45
C LEU A 146 -15.89 12.83 -1.89
N SER A 147 -16.14 11.62 -2.42
CA SER A 147 -15.68 11.23 -3.76
C SER A 147 -16.36 12.07 -4.86
N GLU A 148 -17.66 12.25 -4.81
CA GLU A 148 -18.44 13.05 -5.76
C GLU A 148 -17.96 14.52 -5.78
N PHE A 149 -17.60 15.07 -4.62
CA PHE A 149 -17.06 16.43 -4.53
C PHE A 149 -15.80 16.59 -5.40
N PHE A 150 -14.91 15.59 -5.43
CA PHE A 150 -13.70 15.63 -6.24
C PHE A 150 -13.92 15.14 -7.67
N GLU A 151 -14.78 14.16 -7.91
CA GLU A 151 -15.15 13.67 -9.25
C GLU A 151 -15.71 14.81 -10.11
N ASN A 152 -16.62 15.61 -9.57
CA ASN A 152 -17.19 16.79 -10.23
C ASN A 152 -16.17 17.87 -10.58
N ARG A 153 -14.95 17.76 -10.04
CA ARG A 153 -13.81 18.65 -10.33
C ARG A 153 -12.74 17.98 -11.22
N GLY A 154 -13.00 16.74 -11.68
CA GLY A 154 -12.04 15.95 -12.44
C GLY A 154 -10.77 15.63 -11.65
N ALA A 155 -10.84 15.57 -10.33
CA ALA A 155 -9.69 15.44 -9.45
C ALA A 155 -9.91 14.32 -8.42
N GLY A 156 -8.80 13.85 -7.81
CA GLY A 156 -8.81 12.88 -6.73
C GLY A 156 -9.13 11.46 -7.19
N ARG A 157 -8.14 10.56 -7.18
CA ARG A 157 -8.33 9.12 -7.38
C ARG A 157 -8.21 8.42 -6.05
N PHE A 158 -9.21 7.63 -5.67
CA PHE A 158 -9.32 7.05 -4.34
C PHE A 158 -9.14 5.54 -4.35
N VAL A 159 -8.45 5.03 -3.32
CA VAL A 159 -8.42 3.62 -2.94
C VAL A 159 -9.08 3.49 -1.57
N LEU A 160 -10.13 2.70 -1.47
CA LEU A 160 -10.83 2.45 -0.20
C LEU A 160 -10.09 1.39 0.61
N TYR A 161 -9.85 1.62 1.91
CA TYR A 161 -9.18 0.63 2.74
C TYR A 161 -10.17 -0.17 3.59
N LEU A 162 -10.42 -1.40 3.19
CA LEU A 162 -11.31 -2.34 3.88
C LEU A 162 -10.60 -2.99 5.08
N ARG A 163 -11.08 -2.72 6.30
CA ARG A 163 -10.60 -3.32 7.56
C ARG A 163 -11.64 -4.18 8.26
N THR A 164 -12.85 -4.23 7.73
CA THR A 164 -13.94 -5.08 8.25
C THR A 164 -14.84 -5.53 7.11
N GLY A 165 -15.14 -6.83 7.05
CA GLY A 165 -15.97 -7.42 6.00
C GLY A 165 -17.41 -6.88 5.96
N ARG A 166 -17.90 -6.24 7.03
CA ARG A 166 -19.21 -5.59 7.04
C ARG A 166 -19.33 -4.42 6.06
N LEU A 167 -18.20 -3.89 5.56
CA LEU A 167 -18.17 -2.83 4.55
C LEU A 167 -18.05 -3.34 3.11
N ASN A 168 -17.93 -4.65 2.87
CA ASN A 168 -17.76 -5.20 1.53
C ASN A 168 -18.81 -4.68 0.54
N ALA A 169 -20.10 -4.77 0.90
CA ALA A 169 -21.20 -4.34 0.03
C ALA A 169 -21.21 -2.82 -0.22
N ALA A 170 -20.96 -2.00 0.81
CA ALA A 170 -20.91 -0.55 0.69
C ALA A 170 -19.74 -0.14 -0.22
N TYR A 171 -18.55 -0.70 -0.04
CA TYR A 171 -17.37 -0.39 -0.85
C TYR A 171 -17.51 -0.87 -2.30
N ALA A 172 -18.14 -2.02 -2.52
CA ALA A 172 -18.45 -2.49 -3.88
C ALA A 172 -19.39 -1.53 -4.61
N ARG A 173 -20.46 -1.05 -3.94
CA ARG A 173 -21.38 -0.05 -4.52
C ARG A 173 -20.70 1.27 -4.84
N LEU A 174 -19.86 1.78 -3.93
CA LEU A 174 -19.08 3.00 -4.17
C LEU A 174 -18.15 2.82 -5.39
N ALA A 175 -17.39 1.74 -5.44
CA ALA A 175 -16.47 1.46 -6.55
C ALA A 175 -17.21 1.28 -7.88
N SER A 176 -18.42 0.74 -7.88
CA SER A 176 -19.22 0.55 -9.09
C SER A 176 -19.85 1.86 -9.60
N ARG A 177 -20.19 2.77 -8.70
CA ARG A 177 -20.90 4.01 -9.04
C ARG A 177 -19.96 5.16 -9.38
N LEU A 178 -18.82 5.27 -8.69
CA LEU A 178 -17.94 6.44 -8.79
C LEU A 178 -16.71 6.13 -9.63
N ALA A 179 -16.48 6.93 -10.68
CA ALA A 179 -15.39 6.71 -11.62
C ALA A 179 -14.02 6.92 -10.97
N ASN A 180 -13.92 7.88 -10.06
CA ASN A 180 -12.68 8.22 -9.35
C ASN A 180 -12.30 7.26 -8.21
N ILE A 181 -13.12 6.28 -7.85
CA ILE A 181 -12.67 5.16 -7.01
C ILE A 181 -11.85 4.21 -7.89
N ALA A 182 -10.56 4.15 -7.67
CA ALA A 182 -9.62 3.33 -8.42
C ALA A 182 -9.64 1.86 -7.98
N GLY A 183 -9.87 1.60 -6.70
CA GLY A 183 -9.88 0.25 -6.17
C GLY A 183 -10.16 0.16 -4.68
N ILE A 184 -10.05 -1.08 -4.19
CA ILE A 184 -10.26 -1.42 -2.77
C ILE A 184 -9.05 -2.20 -2.27
N LYS A 185 -8.39 -1.68 -1.24
CA LYS A 185 -7.35 -2.40 -0.49
C LYS A 185 -8.01 -3.30 0.55
N VAL A 186 -7.88 -4.60 0.40
CA VAL A 186 -8.44 -5.60 1.31
C VAL A 186 -7.45 -5.91 2.44
N GLY A 187 -7.76 -5.42 3.63
CA GLY A 187 -6.93 -5.64 4.83
C GLY A 187 -7.54 -6.59 5.84
N THR A 188 -8.40 -7.50 5.39
CA THR A 188 -9.13 -8.50 6.18
C THR A 188 -8.62 -9.91 5.87
N ARG A 189 -9.36 -10.70 5.15
CA ARG A 189 -9.06 -12.11 4.79
C ARG A 189 -9.15 -12.33 3.27
N PRO A 190 -8.47 -13.34 2.72
CA PRO A 190 -8.50 -13.61 1.28
C PRO A 190 -9.90 -13.81 0.69
N GLY A 191 -10.84 -14.42 1.44
CA GLY A 191 -12.23 -14.60 0.99
C GLY A 191 -12.96 -13.28 0.67
N ASP A 192 -12.61 -12.17 1.32
CA ASP A 192 -13.19 -10.87 1.00
C ASP A 192 -12.71 -10.34 -0.36
N VAL A 193 -11.53 -10.78 -0.85
CA VAL A 193 -11.08 -10.51 -2.22
C VAL A 193 -12.05 -11.11 -3.23
N GLN A 194 -12.42 -12.38 -3.05
CA GLN A 194 -13.34 -13.08 -3.95
C GLN A 194 -14.72 -12.38 -3.98
N VAL A 195 -15.23 -12.00 -2.80
CA VAL A 195 -16.50 -11.28 -2.68
C VAL A 195 -16.46 -9.96 -3.46
N LEU A 196 -15.38 -9.20 -3.31
CA LEU A 196 -15.23 -7.90 -3.99
C LEU A 196 -14.97 -8.07 -5.49
N GLN A 197 -14.16 -9.02 -5.91
CA GLN A 197 -13.94 -9.31 -7.35
C GLN A 197 -15.22 -9.63 -8.10
N ALA A 198 -16.16 -10.34 -7.46
CA ALA A 198 -17.46 -10.64 -8.04
C ALA A 198 -18.42 -9.42 -8.08
N ALA A 199 -18.15 -8.39 -7.28
CA ALA A 199 -19.08 -7.27 -7.08
C ALA A 199 -18.61 -5.95 -7.70
N VAL A 200 -17.30 -5.78 -8.00
CA VAL A 200 -16.77 -4.54 -8.57
C VAL A 200 -16.54 -4.66 -10.09
N PRO A 201 -16.64 -3.56 -10.85
CA PRO A 201 -16.32 -3.58 -12.27
C PRO A 201 -14.86 -4.00 -12.54
N PRO A 202 -14.58 -4.70 -13.67
CA PRO A 202 -13.21 -5.11 -14.04
C PRO A 202 -12.22 -3.96 -14.20
N SER A 203 -12.70 -2.73 -14.35
CA SER A 203 -11.88 -1.51 -14.39
C SER A 203 -11.33 -1.10 -13.03
N LYS A 204 -11.85 -1.64 -11.93
CA LYS A 204 -11.40 -1.35 -10.56
C LYS A 204 -10.41 -2.41 -10.08
N ARG A 205 -9.53 -2.04 -9.15
CA ARG A 205 -8.54 -2.97 -8.60
C ARG A 205 -8.89 -3.40 -7.19
N VAL A 206 -8.82 -4.69 -6.94
CA VAL A 206 -8.87 -5.25 -5.60
C VAL A 206 -7.44 -5.61 -5.21
N LEU A 207 -6.86 -4.83 -4.28
CA LEU A 207 -5.49 -4.92 -3.84
C LEU A 207 -5.40 -5.71 -2.53
N TRP A 208 -4.37 -6.54 -2.40
CA TRP A 208 -4.12 -7.19 -1.12
C TRP A 208 -3.46 -6.26 -0.11
N GLY A 209 -3.97 -6.23 1.11
CA GLY A 209 -3.59 -5.27 2.15
C GLY A 209 -2.99 -5.88 3.43
N VAL A 210 -2.62 -7.18 3.41
CA VAL A 210 -2.06 -7.88 4.58
C VAL A 210 -0.61 -8.32 4.29
N GLY A 211 0.22 -7.33 3.98
CA GLY A 211 1.66 -7.51 3.74
C GLY A 211 1.97 -8.38 2.53
N ASP A 212 3.14 -8.99 2.60
CA ASP A 212 3.72 -9.75 1.51
C ASP A 212 3.25 -11.23 1.47
N ARG A 213 2.19 -11.58 2.20
CA ARG A 213 1.50 -12.88 2.15
C ARG A 213 0.38 -12.84 1.12
N VAL A 214 0.72 -12.90 -0.15
CA VAL A 214 -0.11 -12.49 -1.29
C VAL A 214 -0.81 -13.66 -1.98
N THR A 215 -0.18 -14.86 -2.01
CA THR A 215 -0.57 -15.98 -2.87
C THR A 215 -2.04 -16.36 -2.73
N ALA A 216 -2.54 -16.51 -1.50
CA ALA A 216 -3.93 -16.88 -1.27
C ALA A 216 -4.92 -15.83 -1.82
N ALA A 217 -4.59 -14.55 -1.71
CA ALA A 217 -5.40 -13.46 -2.22
C ALA A 217 -5.29 -13.34 -3.75
N ALA A 218 -4.09 -13.53 -4.32
CA ALA A 218 -3.86 -13.50 -5.76
C ALA A 218 -4.61 -14.62 -6.49
N ARG A 219 -4.64 -15.84 -5.94
CA ARG A 219 -5.47 -16.94 -6.45
C ARG A 219 -6.97 -16.62 -6.50
N LEU A 220 -7.44 -15.71 -5.64
CA LEU A 220 -8.82 -15.21 -5.60
C LEU A 220 -9.02 -13.91 -6.39
N GLY A 221 -8.01 -13.49 -7.16
CA GLY A 221 -8.09 -12.38 -8.10
C GLY A 221 -7.56 -11.05 -7.59
N ALA A 222 -6.92 -10.97 -6.42
CA ALA A 222 -6.23 -9.74 -6.02
C ALA A 222 -5.16 -9.37 -7.07
N ARG A 223 -5.07 -8.08 -7.40
CA ARG A 223 -4.08 -7.53 -8.33
C ARG A 223 -3.33 -6.39 -7.65
N GLY A 224 -2.02 -6.59 -7.43
CA GLY A 224 -1.19 -5.73 -6.61
C GLY A 224 -1.37 -5.97 -5.11
N HIS A 225 -0.37 -5.57 -4.33
CA HIS A 225 -0.41 -5.71 -2.88
C HIS A 225 0.29 -4.57 -2.16
N THR A 226 0.06 -4.46 -0.85
CA THR A 226 0.75 -3.48 -0.02
C THR A 226 1.80 -4.14 0.84
N SER A 227 3.04 -3.68 0.72
CA SER A 227 4.18 -4.14 1.49
C SER A 227 4.61 -3.11 2.55
N GLY A 228 4.97 -3.59 3.72
CA GLY A 228 5.69 -2.82 4.73
C GLY A 228 7.15 -3.25 4.87
N LEU A 229 7.58 -4.30 4.13
CA LEU A 229 8.92 -4.86 4.20
C LEU A 229 9.83 -4.44 3.04
N THR A 230 9.32 -3.71 2.07
CA THR A 230 10.10 -3.36 0.86
C THR A 230 11.39 -2.58 1.17
N LEU A 231 11.45 -1.82 2.27
CA LEU A 231 12.70 -1.20 2.72
C LEU A 231 13.73 -2.23 3.21
N ILE A 232 13.28 -3.35 3.74
CA ILE A 232 14.16 -4.41 4.28
C ILE A 232 14.61 -5.37 3.16
N CYS A 233 13.67 -5.78 2.30
CA CYS A 233 13.91 -6.80 1.28
C CYS A 233 13.20 -6.45 -0.05
N PRO A 234 13.65 -5.39 -0.77
CA PRO A 234 12.98 -4.93 -1.98
C PRO A 234 12.94 -5.99 -3.09
N ARG A 235 14.02 -6.75 -3.26
CA ARG A 235 14.11 -7.83 -4.27
C ARG A 235 13.04 -8.90 -4.04
N LEU A 236 12.81 -9.28 -2.79
CA LEU A 236 11.85 -10.32 -2.44
C LEU A 236 10.41 -9.83 -2.63
N CYS A 237 10.08 -8.63 -2.13
CA CYS A 237 8.74 -8.06 -2.29
C CYS A 237 8.35 -7.90 -3.77
N ASP A 238 9.28 -7.45 -4.61
CA ASP A 238 9.05 -7.33 -6.04
C ASP A 238 8.98 -8.70 -6.73
N ALA A 239 9.81 -9.67 -6.34
CA ALA A 239 9.75 -11.03 -6.88
C ALA A 239 8.41 -11.71 -6.58
N ILE A 240 7.88 -11.55 -5.36
CA ILE A 240 6.54 -12.00 -4.97
C ILE A 240 5.48 -11.39 -5.91
N ASN A 241 5.52 -10.07 -6.13
CA ASN A 241 4.57 -9.40 -7.02
C ASN A 241 4.70 -9.90 -8.46
N ASN A 242 5.92 -10.01 -8.97
CA ASN A 242 6.18 -10.48 -10.33
C ASN A 242 5.65 -11.90 -10.54
N ALA A 243 5.91 -12.83 -9.61
CA ALA A 243 5.42 -14.20 -9.65
C ALA A 243 3.88 -14.25 -9.62
N CYS A 244 3.24 -13.49 -8.72
CA CYS A 244 1.78 -13.41 -8.65
C CYS A 244 1.15 -12.86 -9.92
N ARG A 245 1.78 -11.86 -10.56
CA ARG A 245 1.30 -11.29 -11.83
C ARG A 245 1.40 -12.27 -12.99
N ARG A 246 2.41 -13.11 -13.00
CA ARG A 246 2.56 -14.20 -13.99
C ARG A 246 1.72 -15.44 -13.65
N GLU A 247 0.94 -15.38 -12.55
CA GLU A 247 0.13 -16.49 -12.03
C GLU A 247 0.98 -17.73 -11.66
N GLU A 248 2.26 -17.52 -11.36
CA GLU A 248 3.22 -18.53 -10.86
C GLU A 248 3.04 -18.71 -9.34
N PHE A 249 1.86 -19.18 -8.93
CA PHE A 249 1.46 -19.15 -7.53
C PHE A 249 2.27 -20.09 -6.63
N GLU A 250 2.84 -21.16 -7.15
CA GLU A 250 3.73 -22.05 -6.42
C GLU A 250 5.05 -21.32 -6.09
N ALA A 251 5.67 -20.68 -7.07
CA ALA A 251 6.87 -19.86 -6.88
C ALA A 251 6.59 -18.67 -5.94
N CYS A 252 5.42 -18.03 -6.08
CA CYS A 252 4.99 -16.98 -5.17
C CYS A 252 4.91 -17.47 -3.71
N ALA A 253 4.33 -18.66 -3.49
CA ALA A 253 4.21 -19.26 -2.16
C ALA A 253 5.59 -19.62 -1.56
N GLU A 254 6.53 -20.09 -2.36
CA GLU A 254 7.91 -20.37 -1.92
C GLU A 254 8.61 -19.07 -1.47
N LEU A 255 8.49 -18.00 -2.23
CA LEU A 255 9.04 -16.69 -1.86
C LEU A 255 8.40 -16.14 -0.58
N GLU A 256 7.10 -16.32 -0.39
CA GLU A 256 6.40 -15.92 0.84
C GLU A 256 6.92 -16.61 2.10
N GLN A 257 7.42 -17.86 2.02
CA GLN A 257 7.99 -18.54 3.17
C GLN A 257 9.20 -17.80 3.74
N VAL A 258 9.91 -17.03 2.93
CA VAL A 258 11.08 -16.26 3.37
C VAL A 258 10.65 -15.10 4.27
N VAL A 259 9.53 -14.42 3.97
CA VAL A 259 9.01 -13.31 4.78
C VAL A 259 8.06 -13.77 5.89
N ALA A 260 7.57 -15.01 5.86
CA ALA A 260 6.45 -15.47 6.68
C ALA A 260 6.64 -15.18 8.17
N GLY A 261 7.80 -15.52 8.74
CA GLY A 261 8.04 -15.30 10.18
C GLY A 261 7.96 -13.83 10.60
N LEU A 262 8.53 -12.91 9.82
CA LEU A 262 8.45 -11.49 10.13
C LEU A 262 7.04 -10.94 9.90
N GLU A 263 6.33 -11.40 8.87
CA GLU A 263 4.93 -11.05 8.63
C GLU A 263 4.00 -11.58 9.73
N GLU A 264 4.24 -12.77 10.29
CA GLU A 264 3.50 -13.30 11.43
C GLU A 264 3.66 -12.41 12.65
N ILE A 265 4.88 -12.00 12.98
CA ILE A 265 5.14 -11.06 14.08
C ILE A 265 4.43 -9.73 13.84
N ARG A 266 4.52 -9.17 12.64
CA ARG A 266 3.89 -7.89 12.30
C ARG A 266 2.37 -7.90 12.47
N PHE A 267 1.74 -9.02 12.12
CA PHE A 267 0.28 -9.13 12.07
C PHE A 267 -0.35 -9.86 13.25
N MET A 268 0.45 -10.28 14.25
CA MET A 268 -0.11 -10.90 15.46
C MET A 268 -1.00 -9.91 16.22
N GLU A 269 -1.98 -10.42 16.96
CA GLU A 269 -2.87 -9.67 17.86
C GLU A 269 -3.39 -8.35 17.24
N ASP A 270 -4.01 -8.46 16.07
CA ASP A 270 -4.51 -7.30 15.29
C ASP A 270 -3.42 -6.26 14.95
N ARG A 271 -2.19 -6.72 14.68
CA ARG A 271 -1.08 -5.90 14.14
C ARG A 271 -0.37 -5.02 15.16
N ILE A 272 -0.25 -5.49 16.39
CA ILE A 272 0.41 -4.70 17.46
C ILE A 272 1.86 -4.35 17.12
N TYR A 273 2.56 -5.17 16.33
CA TYR A 273 3.96 -4.89 15.94
C TYR A 273 4.12 -4.51 14.46
N ASN A 274 3.04 -4.11 13.77
CA ASN A 274 3.10 -3.84 12.33
C ASN A 274 4.15 -2.77 11.94
N TYR A 275 4.37 -1.77 12.79
CA TYR A 275 5.40 -0.75 12.61
C TYR A 275 6.69 -1.13 13.33
N SER A 276 6.63 -1.41 14.63
CA SER A 276 7.82 -1.58 15.48
C SER A 276 8.67 -2.79 15.10
N ALA A 277 8.07 -3.87 14.56
CA ALA A 277 8.85 -5.01 14.06
C ALA A 277 9.69 -4.64 12.82
N VAL A 278 9.22 -3.75 11.96
CA VAL A 278 10.01 -3.32 10.78
C VAL A 278 11.15 -2.42 11.19
N VAL A 279 10.93 -1.52 12.16
CA VAL A 279 12.00 -0.69 12.75
C VAL A 279 13.06 -1.58 13.40
N ALA A 280 12.64 -2.54 14.23
CA ALA A 280 13.56 -3.49 14.87
C ALA A 280 14.32 -4.34 13.84
N ALA A 281 13.65 -4.81 12.78
CA ALA A 281 14.29 -5.56 11.71
C ALA A 281 15.36 -4.74 10.98
N SER A 282 15.12 -3.46 10.73
CA SER A 282 16.11 -2.56 10.15
C SER A 282 17.35 -2.41 11.03
N GLN A 283 17.17 -2.23 12.33
CA GLN A 283 18.26 -2.07 13.29
C GLN A 283 19.07 -3.36 13.46
N LEU A 284 18.38 -4.49 13.62
CA LEU A 284 19.00 -5.82 13.81
C LEU A 284 19.70 -6.33 12.53
N GLY A 285 19.20 -5.93 11.37
CA GLY A 285 19.81 -6.27 10.07
C GLY A 285 21.11 -5.54 9.79
N GLY A 286 21.33 -4.39 10.43
CA GLY A 286 22.54 -3.57 10.24
C GLY A 286 22.62 -2.92 8.88
N PHE A 287 21.49 -2.72 8.20
CA PHE A 287 21.42 -2.06 6.88
C PHE A 287 21.88 -0.61 6.98
N GLN A 288 22.86 -0.21 6.16
CA GLN A 288 23.51 1.10 6.25
C GLN A 288 22.88 2.14 5.32
N ASP A 289 22.16 1.74 4.32
CA ASP A 289 21.56 2.57 3.26
C ASP A 289 20.12 2.98 3.55
N ILE A 290 19.50 2.40 4.59
CA ILE A 290 18.20 2.82 5.11
C ILE A 290 18.30 3.27 6.56
N ASP A 291 17.32 4.06 7.02
CA ASP A 291 17.21 4.48 8.42
C ASP A 291 15.74 4.61 8.81
N LEU A 292 15.26 3.73 9.68
CA LEU A 292 13.89 3.78 10.20
C LEU A 292 13.80 4.45 11.58
N GLY A 293 14.89 5.08 12.03
CA GLY A 293 14.93 5.80 13.30
C GLY A 293 14.92 4.90 14.53
N GLU A 294 14.31 5.38 15.60
CA GLU A 294 14.33 4.76 16.94
C GLU A 294 12.97 4.15 17.32
N GLY A 295 11.95 4.35 16.53
CA GLY A 295 10.55 4.02 16.81
C GLY A 295 9.67 5.27 16.81
N GLY A 296 8.37 5.10 16.63
CA GLY A 296 7.40 6.18 16.52
C GLY A 296 6.49 6.32 17.74
N PRO A 297 5.65 7.36 17.76
CA PRO A 297 4.68 7.57 18.83
C PRO A 297 3.83 6.31 19.09
N PHE A 298 3.65 5.96 20.37
CA PHE A 298 2.90 4.77 20.83
C PHE A 298 3.41 3.42 20.29
N ASN A 299 4.60 3.38 19.68
CA ASN A 299 5.21 2.19 19.11
C ASN A 299 6.62 1.99 19.69
N ALA A 300 6.67 1.52 20.93
CA ALA A 300 7.92 1.11 21.57
C ALA A 300 8.54 -0.10 20.86
N PRO A 301 9.85 -0.34 21.03
CA PRO A 301 10.48 -1.58 20.56
C PRO A 301 9.74 -2.81 21.11
N PRO A 302 9.62 -3.89 20.33
CA PRO A 302 9.07 -5.15 20.80
C PRO A 302 9.85 -5.71 22.00
N PRO A 303 9.22 -6.53 22.85
CA PRO A 303 9.89 -7.13 24.01
C PRO A 303 11.01 -8.11 23.57
N PRO A 304 12.02 -8.40 24.44
CA PRO A 304 13.18 -9.19 24.10
C PRO A 304 12.90 -10.54 23.40
N PRO A 305 11.89 -11.34 23.78
CA PRO A 305 11.60 -12.60 23.06
C PRO A 305 11.17 -12.37 21.60
N ILE A 306 10.43 -11.29 21.34
CA ILE A 306 10.00 -10.92 19.98
C ILE A 306 11.17 -10.34 19.18
N LEU A 307 12.04 -9.55 19.81
CA LEU A 307 13.27 -9.06 19.16
C LEU A 307 14.19 -10.21 18.71
N GLN A 308 14.30 -11.28 19.50
CA GLN A 308 15.07 -12.45 19.09
C GLN A 308 14.46 -13.13 17.87
N GLN A 309 13.13 -13.31 17.83
CA GLN A 309 12.44 -13.86 16.66
C GLN A 309 12.62 -12.99 15.42
N ILE A 310 12.59 -11.66 15.58
CA ILE A 310 12.85 -10.73 14.48
C ILE A 310 14.28 -10.89 13.98
N ALA A 311 15.28 -11.00 14.85
CA ALA A 311 16.68 -11.21 14.47
C ALA A 311 16.85 -12.49 13.62
N ASP A 312 16.22 -13.60 14.04
CA ASP A 312 16.26 -14.87 13.31
C ASP A 312 15.61 -14.76 11.92
N CYS A 313 14.55 -13.95 11.79
CA CYS A 313 13.91 -13.68 10.51
C CYS A 313 14.79 -12.81 9.59
N VAL A 314 15.42 -11.78 10.14
CA VAL A 314 16.21 -10.81 9.38
C VAL A 314 17.40 -11.47 8.67
N GLU A 315 18.04 -12.44 9.27
CA GLU A 315 19.16 -13.17 8.65
C GLU A 315 18.76 -13.81 7.30
N ARG A 316 17.50 -14.27 7.19
CA ARG A 316 16.96 -14.82 5.93
C ARG A 316 16.64 -13.76 4.90
N LEU A 317 16.39 -12.52 5.34
CA LEU A 317 16.01 -11.41 4.47
C LEU A 317 17.20 -10.64 3.91
N LYS A 318 18.37 -10.67 4.57
CA LYS A 318 19.60 -9.97 4.14
C LYS A 318 19.98 -10.17 2.66
N PRO A 319 19.88 -11.39 2.08
CA PRO A 319 20.21 -11.58 0.68
C PRO A 319 19.29 -10.83 -0.32
N TYR A 320 18.15 -10.36 0.17
CA TYR A 320 17.13 -9.67 -0.64
C TYR A 320 17.06 -8.16 -0.40
N HIS A 321 17.99 -7.63 0.40
CA HIS A 321 18.14 -6.19 0.64
C HIS A 321 18.67 -5.43 -0.56
#